data_2488aa4c131d0d3f817e23cb3a2a125d
#
_entry.id   2488aa4c131d0d3f817e23cb3a2a125d
#
_cell.length_a   1.000
_cell.length_b   1.000
_cell.length_c   1.000
_cell.angle_alpha   90.00
_cell.angle_beta   90.00
_cell.angle_gamma   90.00
#
_symmetry.space_group_name_H-M   'P 1'
#
loop_
_entity.id
_entity.type
_entity.pdbx_description
1 polymer ?
#
loop_
_entity_poly.entity_id
_entity_poly.type
_entity_poly.pdbx_seq_one_letter_code
_entity_poly.pdbx_strand_id
1 'polypeptide(L)'
;MASPKPQHGDPLTASGRSRKRTVGLTIYGVIAALVIGGAIFTSSRSAADAELRSKLTLIAPAGAGGGWDTFAREQQQAMRSNGIVNSVQVVNVPGAAGTIGLGQFSTMHGQSSTLMATGTVMLGGIQLNDSPVGMDDVRPLARLADDYDAIVVPADSPFNSMDDLIAEWKKDPREFPFTGGSIGSVDHLIMAQLAMEAGIDASQTTYIPNTSGGEALQTVFSDTAKAAISGYNEFADQIEAGRVKALAISAPQRLEGIDVPTLLEEGYDVQMSNWRGMVAAPGTSDEDFEELLSIITEMSQTAEWEDALARNQWDNTFMVGEEFEEFIAAEEEEVAEILEGLDL
;
A
#
# COMPACT_ATOMS: atom_id res chain seq x y z
N MET A 1 -29.60 96.50 -55.14
CA MET A 1 -29.12 95.20 -55.55
C MET A 1 -28.31 94.61 -54.40
N ALA A 2 -28.91 93.76 -53.63
CA ALA A 2 -28.35 93.22 -52.43
C ALA A 2 -28.18 91.71 -52.57
N SER A 3 -26.97 91.22 -52.34
CA SER A 3 -26.66 89.81 -52.26
C SER A 3 -26.87 89.27 -50.82
N PRO A 4 -27.42 88.09 -50.60
CA PRO A 4 -27.63 87.54 -49.26
C PRO A 4 -26.42 86.79 -48.80
N LYS A 5 -26.18 86.84 -47.49
CA LYS A 5 -25.17 86.09 -46.72
C LYS A 5 -25.53 84.61 -46.57
N PRO A 6 -24.53 83.69 -46.44
CA PRO A 6 -24.81 82.33 -46.11
C PRO A 6 -24.90 82.14 -44.57
N GLN A 7 -25.82 81.25 -44.15
CA GLN A 7 -26.04 80.83 -42.77
C GLN A 7 -24.99 79.71 -42.35
N HIS A 8 -24.48 79.88 -41.15
CA HIS A 8 -23.67 78.82 -40.45
C HIS A 8 -24.58 77.68 -39.98
N GLY A 9 -24.24 76.48 -40.35
CA GLY A 9 -24.83 75.28 -39.79
C GLY A 9 -23.91 74.73 -38.71
N ASP A 10 -24.47 74.45 -37.53
CA ASP A 10 -23.80 73.86 -36.36
C ASP A 10 -23.34 72.41 -36.60
N PRO A 11 -22.18 71.96 -36.03
CA PRO A 11 -21.79 70.59 -36.09
C PRO A 11 -22.36 69.86 -34.89
N LEU A 12 -23.39 69.03 -35.05
CA LEU A 12 -23.96 68.14 -34.04
C LEU A 12 -23.36 66.75 -34.09
N THR A 13 -22.63 66.43 -33.00
CA THR A 13 -22.60 65.12 -32.34
C THR A 13 -22.33 63.86 -33.18
N ALA A 14 -21.02 63.51 -33.31
CA ALA A 14 -20.55 62.17 -33.74
C ALA A 14 -19.73 61.42 -32.67
N SER A 15 -20.00 61.67 -31.37
CA SER A 15 -19.11 61.09 -30.28
C SER A 15 -19.73 59.96 -29.52
N GLY A 16 -21.01 59.63 -29.65
CA GLY A 16 -21.67 58.63 -28.78
C GLY A 16 -21.66 57.18 -29.28
N ARG A 17 -21.43 56.95 -30.58
CA ARG A 17 -21.50 55.59 -31.18
C ARG A 17 -20.20 54.78 -31.12
N SER A 18 -19.06 55.42 -31.06
CA SER A 18 -17.73 54.76 -31.01
C SER A 18 -17.47 54.09 -29.64
N ARG A 19 -17.81 54.80 -28.55
CA ARG A 19 -17.52 54.29 -27.18
C ARG A 19 -18.34 53.04 -26.79
N LYS A 20 -19.59 52.93 -27.21
CA LYS A 20 -20.45 51.73 -26.97
C LYS A 20 -19.99 50.53 -27.79
N ARG A 21 -19.43 50.70 -28.97
CA ARG A 21 -18.90 49.61 -29.80
C ARG A 21 -17.59 49.06 -29.26
N THR A 22 -16.72 49.90 -28.71
CA THR A 22 -15.43 49.50 -28.10
C THR A 22 -15.68 48.76 -26.81
N VAL A 23 -16.58 49.20 -25.93
CA VAL A 23 -16.94 48.52 -24.69
C VAL A 23 -17.58 47.14 -24.96
N GLY A 24 -18.46 47.04 -25.97
CA GLY A 24 -19.04 45.75 -26.36
C GLY A 24 -18.02 44.74 -26.89
N LEU A 25 -17.04 45.20 -27.68
CA LEU A 25 -15.93 44.34 -28.18
C LEU A 25 -14.99 43.90 -27.07
N THR A 26 -14.72 44.74 -26.06
CA THR A 26 -13.86 44.37 -24.90
C THR A 26 -14.54 43.33 -24.01
N ILE A 27 -15.85 43.48 -23.72
CA ILE A 27 -16.63 42.50 -22.95
C ILE A 27 -16.71 41.16 -23.69
N TYR A 28 -16.94 41.19 -25.01
CA TYR A 28 -16.97 39.97 -25.82
C TYR A 28 -15.61 39.27 -25.85
N GLY A 29 -14.50 40.00 -25.91
CA GLY A 29 -13.13 39.49 -25.85
C GLY A 29 -12.81 38.83 -24.52
N VAL A 30 -13.23 39.42 -23.38
CA VAL A 30 -13.05 38.85 -22.05
C VAL A 30 -13.89 37.59 -21.85
N ILE A 31 -15.15 37.59 -22.27
CA ILE A 31 -16.00 36.38 -22.20
C ILE A 31 -15.45 35.28 -23.10
N ALA A 32 -15.02 35.58 -24.31
CA ALA A 32 -14.40 34.59 -25.20
C ALA A 32 -13.09 34.04 -24.62
N ALA A 33 -12.25 34.87 -24.00
CA ALA A 33 -11.03 34.42 -23.33
C ALA A 33 -11.32 33.53 -22.11
N LEU A 34 -12.37 33.83 -21.32
CA LEU A 34 -12.80 32.99 -20.20
C LEU A 34 -13.39 31.66 -20.68
N VAL A 35 -14.17 31.64 -21.74
CA VAL A 35 -14.73 30.40 -22.31
C VAL A 35 -13.63 29.55 -22.96
N ILE A 36 -12.71 30.16 -23.69
CA ILE A 36 -11.58 29.45 -24.30
C ILE A 36 -10.63 28.96 -23.21
N GLY A 37 -10.33 29.77 -22.18
CA GLY A 37 -9.52 29.37 -21.03
C GLY A 37 -10.17 28.23 -20.25
N GLY A 38 -11.46 28.29 -19.97
CA GLY A 38 -12.22 27.20 -19.34
C GLY A 38 -12.28 25.95 -20.22
N ALA A 39 -12.46 26.07 -21.53
CA ALA A 39 -12.46 24.91 -22.44
C ALA A 39 -11.07 24.25 -22.57
N ILE A 40 -10.00 25.04 -22.55
CA ILE A 40 -8.61 24.49 -22.55
C ILE A 40 -8.34 23.76 -21.23
N PHE A 41 -8.73 24.34 -20.09
CA PHE A 41 -8.53 23.74 -18.79
C PHE A 41 -9.30 22.41 -18.66
N THR A 42 -10.59 22.37 -19.03
CA THR A 42 -11.38 21.13 -19.02
C THR A 42 -10.87 20.10 -20.04
N SER A 43 -10.38 20.54 -21.21
CA SER A 43 -9.83 19.63 -22.22
C SER A 43 -8.48 19.04 -21.78
N SER A 44 -7.65 19.80 -21.06
CA SER A 44 -6.38 19.30 -20.50
C SER A 44 -6.62 18.25 -19.43
N ARG A 45 -7.59 18.51 -18.54
CA ARG A 45 -7.98 17.57 -17.48
C ARG A 45 -8.51 16.26 -18.07
N SER A 46 -9.45 16.34 -19.01
CA SER A 46 -10.00 15.16 -19.70
C SER A 46 -8.92 14.40 -20.50
N ALA A 47 -7.85 15.03 -20.94
CA ALA A 47 -6.76 14.39 -21.67
C ALA A 47 -5.81 13.65 -20.71
N ALA A 48 -5.47 14.22 -19.55
CA ALA A 48 -4.66 13.58 -18.50
C ALA A 48 -5.38 12.35 -17.92
N ASP A 49 -6.68 12.51 -17.56
CA ASP A 49 -7.52 11.42 -17.08
C ASP A 49 -7.57 10.26 -18.10
N ALA A 50 -7.72 10.59 -19.40
CA ALA A 50 -7.73 9.60 -20.47
C ALA A 50 -6.37 8.89 -20.65
N GLU A 51 -5.27 9.55 -20.34
CA GLU A 51 -3.92 8.97 -20.41
C GLU A 51 -3.70 7.93 -19.29
N LEU A 52 -4.03 8.25 -18.03
CA LEU A 52 -3.90 7.35 -16.89
C LEU A 52 -4.81 6.11 -17.03
N ARG A 53 -6.06 6.31 -17.49
CA ARG A 53 -6.98 5.19 -17.78
C ARG A 53 -6.59 4.40 -19.04
N SER A 54 -5.74 4.94 -19.89
CA SER A 54 -5.24 4.20 -21.06
C SER A 54 -4.13 3.21 -20.69
N LYS A 55 -3.24 3.59 -19.75
CA LYS A 55 -2.10 2.75 -19.37
C LYS A 55 -1.59 3.07 -17.96
N LEU A 56 -1.46 2.03 -17.13
CA LEU A 56 -0.75 2.06 -15.85
C LEU A 56 0.33 0.98 -15.78
N THR A 57 1.38 1.28 -15.02
CA THR A 57 2.41 0.33 -14.62
C THR A 57 2.34 0.17 -13.09
N LEU A 58 2.25 -1.07 -12.61
CA LEU A 58 2.32 -1.41 -11.19
C LEU A 58 3.68 -2.06 -10.93
N ILE A 59 4.51 -1.43 -10.13
CA ILE A 59 5.76 -2.02 -9.67
C ILE A 59 5.46 -2.88 -8.45
N ALA A 60 5.80 -4.17 -8.54
CA ALA A 60 5.84 -5.08 -7.42
C ALA A 60 7.30 -5.21 -6.96
N PRO A 61 7.69 -4.66 -5.77
CA PRO A 61 9.06 -4.70 -5.30
C PRO A 61 9.43 -6.09 -4.72
N ALA A 62 9.06 -7.14 -5.44
CA ALA A 62 9.25 -8.54 -5.09
C ALA A 62 9.51 -9.40 -6.33
N GLY A 63 9.97 -10.63 -6.11
CA GLY A 63 10.03 -11.65 -7.15
C GLY A 63 8.63 -12.05 -7.66
N ALA A 64 8.57 -12.58 -8.88
CA ALA A 64 7.33 -13.10 -9.45
C ALA A 64 6.76 -14.23 -8.57
N GLY A 65 5.47 -14.19 -8.28
CA GLY A 65 4.77 -15.12 -7.39
C GLY A 65 4.88 -14.78 -5.89
N GLY A 66 5.62 -13.75 -5.51
CA GLY A 66 5.65 -13.24 -4.13
C GLY A 66 4.39 -12.42 -3.80
N GLY A 67 4.20 -12.09 -2.52
CA GLY A 67 2.98 -11.42 -2.03
C GLY A 67 2.66 -10.11 -2.77
N TRP A 68 3.63 -9.23 -2.99
CA TRP A 68 3.40 -7.99 -3.75
C TRP A 68 3.18 -8.22 -5.25
N ASP A 69 3.75 -9.28 -5.84
CA ASP A 69 3.46 -9.64 -7.23
C ASP A 69 2.00 -10.11 -7.38
N THR A 70 1.56 -10.98 -6.47
CA THR A 70 0.15 -11.42 -6.40
C THR A 70 -0.77 -10.22 -6.21
N PHE A 71 -0.49 -9.35 -5.25
CA PHE A 71 -1.25 -8.14 -4.97
C PHE A 71 -1.38 -7.21 -6.18
N ALA A 72 -0.28 -6.97 -6.92
CA ALA A 72 -0.31 -6.15 -8.12
C ALA A 72 -1.06 -6.82 -9.28
N ARG A 73 -0.98 -8.16 -9.40
CA ARG A 73 -1.69 -8.90 -10.46
C ARG A 73 -3.18 -9.00 -10.23
N GLU A 74 -3.63 -9.11 -8.98
CA GLU A 74 -5.05 -9.07 -8.65
C GLU A 74 -5.65 -7.70 -8.98
N GLN A 75 -4.96 -6.61 -8.66
CA GLN A 75 -5.35 -5.26 -9.07
C GLN A 75 -5.37 -5.12 -10.61
N GLN A 76 -4.31 -5.61 -11.29
CA GLN A 76 -4.28 -5.64 -12.76
C GLN A 76 -5.50 -6.33 -13.34
N GLN A 77 -5.87 -7.48 -12.79
CA GLN A 77 -7.04 -8.25 -13.25
C GLN A 77 -8.33 -7.47 -13.03
N ALA A 78 -8.55 -6.95 -11.82
CA ALA A 78 -9.75 -6.17 -11.47
C ALA A 78 -9.89 -4.94 -12.35
N MET A 79 -8.83 -4.14 -12.53
CA MET A 79 -8.86 -2.95 -13.39
C MET A 79 -9.17 -3.28 -14.85
N ARG A 80 -8.58 -4.34 -15.40
CA ARG A 80 -8.75 -4.71 -16.81
C ARG A 80 -10.10 -5.34 -17.07
N SER A 81 -10.58 -6.23 -16.20
CA SER A 81 -11.87 -6.93 -16.38
C SER A 81 -13.05 -5.96 -16.34
N ASN A 82 -12.93 -4.89 -15.57
CA ASN A 82 -13.97 -3.86 -15.44
C ASN A 82 -13.78 -2.66 -16.38
N GLY A 83 -12.72 -2.67 -17.22
CA GLY A 83 -12.46 -1.58 -18.15
C GLY A 83 -12.09 -0.25 -17.48
N ILE A 84 -11.64 -0.28 -16.22
CA ILE A 84 -11.20 0.88 -15.46
C ILE A 84 -9.93 1.47 -16.08
N VAL A 85 -8.98 0.60 -16.43
CA VAL A 85 -7.76 0.93 -17.16
C VAL A 85 -7.56 -0.03 -18.33
N ASN A 86 -7.33 0.49 -19.53
CA ASN A 86 -7.24 -0.32 -20.75
C ASN A 86 -6.02 -1.25 -20.76
N SER A 87 -4.88 -0.78 -20.27
CA SER A 87 -3.63 -1.54 -20.23
C SER A 87 -2.94 -1.37 -18.88
N VAL A 88 -2.86 -2.43 -18.12
CA VAL A 88 -2.11 -2.46 -16.85
C VAL A 88 -0.95 -3.44 -16.99
N GLN A 89 0.27 -3.01 -16.67
CA GLN A 89 1.47 -3.83 -16.66
C GLN A 89 1.96 -4.01 -15.22
N VAL A 90 2.39 -5.22 -14.87
CA VAL A 90 3.09 -5.50 -13.61
C VAL A 90 4.57 -5.70 -13.91
N VAL A 91 5.42 -5.00 -13.16
CA VAL A 91 6.88 -5.07 -13.28
C VAL A 91 7.46 -5.46 -11.91
N ASN A 92 8.24 -6.54 -11.88
CA ASN A 92 8.88 -7.01 -10.67
C ASN A 92 10.27 -6.37 -10.50
N VAL A 93 10.55 -5.82 -9.30
CA VAL A 93 11.85 -5.26 -8.91
C VAL A 93 12.23 -5.82 -7.54
N PRO A 94 12.73 -7.07 -7.48
CA PRO A 94 13.04 -7.74 -6.22
C PRO A 94 14.31 -7.22 -5.56
N GLY A 95 14.40 -7.38 -4.24
CA GLY A 95 15.61 -7.25 -3.46
C GLY A 95 15.49 -6.34 -2.24
N ALA A 96 16.23 -6.70 -1.18
CA ALA A 96 16.37 -5.98 0.07
C ALA A 96 15.01 -5.54 0.67
N ALA A 97 14.09 -6.49 0.86
CA ALA A 97 12.73 -6.25 1.36
C ALA A 97 11.98 -5.11 0.60
N GLY A 98 12.27 -4.94 -0.70
CA GLY A 98 11.63 -3.95 -1.55
C GLY A 98 12.36 -2.61 -1.65
N THR A 99 13.38 -2.31 -0.84
CA THR A 99 14.07 -1.02 -0.84
C THR A 99 14.83 -0.75 -2.15
N ILE A 100 15.25 -1.80 -2.89
CA ILE A 100 15.81 -1.62 -4.25
C ILE A 100 14.73 -1.05 -5.19
N GLY A 101 13.50 -1.57 -5.11
CA GLY A 101 12.36 -1.06 -5.87
C GLY A 101 12.02 0.37 -5.48
N LEU A 102 11.97 0.66 -4.18
CA LEU A 102 11.72 1.99 -3.63
C LEU A 102 12.75 3.01 -4.12
N GLY A 103 14.04 2.68 -4.05
CA GLY A 103 15.12 3.54 -4.52
C GLY A 103 15.03 3.86 -6.02
N GLN A 104 14.62 2.88 -6.86
CA GLN A 104 14.36 3.14 -8.27
C GLN A 104 13.12 4.02 -8.47
N PHE A 105 12.04 3.71 -7.76
CA PHE A 105 10.77 4.41 -7.87
C PHE A 105 10.87 5.88 -7.43
N SER A 106 11.62 6.19 -6.37
CA SER A 106 11.85 7.56 -5.89
C SER A 106 12.52 8.47 -6.93
N THR A 107 13.18 7.90 -7.95
CA THR A 107 13.76 8.68 -9.05
C THR A 107 12.77 8.99 -10.18
N MET A 108 11.58 8.42 -10.17
CA MET A 108 10.57 8.52 -11.23
C MET A 108 9.69 9.77 -11.08
N HIS A 109 10.31 10.94 -10.88
CA HIS A 109 9.59 12.19 -10.65
C HIS A 109 8.58 12.50 -11.76
N GLY A 110 7.31 12.75 -11.37
CA GLY A 110 6.23 13.12 -12.29
C GLY A 110 5.76 12.00 -13.22
N GLN A 111 6.19 10.75 -13.00
CA GLN A 111 5.71 9.60 -13.77
C GLN A 111 4.38 9.08 -13.19
N SER A 112 3.33 9.88 -13.33
CA SER A 112 1.99 9.60 -12.75
C SER A 112 1.38 8.28 -13.22
N SER A 113 1.77 7.76 -14.40
CA SER A 113 1.30 6.45 -14.89
C SER A 113 1.99 5.23 -14.26
N THR A 114 2.78 5.44 -13.19
CA THR A 114 3.46 4.36 -12.49
C THR A 114 3.15 4.42 -11.00
N LEU A 115 2.67 3.31 -10.45
CA LEU A 115 2.43 3.10 -9.03
C LEU A 115 3.35 2.00 -8.52
N MET A 116 3.64 1.97 -7.23
CA MET A 116 4.40 0.89 -6.60
C MET A 116 3.64 0.33 -5.40
N ALA A 117 3.70 -0.99 -5.24
CA ALA A 117 3.20 -1.65 -4.04
C ALA A 117 4.13 -1.38 -2.84
N THR A 118 3.53 -1.24 -1.67
CA THR A 118 4.22 -1.05 -0.39
C THR A 118 3.52 -1.84 0.71
N GLY A 119 4.08 -1.85 1.91
CA GLY A 119 3.50 -2.54 3.07
C GLY A 119 4.50 -2.69 4.22
N THR A 120 4.13 -3.36 5.30
CA THR A 120 4.92 -3.55 6.52
C THR A 120 6.35 -4.03 6.22
N VAL A 121 6.50 -4.98 5.28
CA VAL A 121 7.83 -5.51 4.89
C VAL A 121 8.76 -4.43 4.33
N MET A 122 8.20 -3.41 3.65
CA MET A 122 8.99 -2.27 3.15
C MET A 122 9.52 -1.42 4.30
N LEU A 123 8.69 -1.17 5.33
CA LEU A 123 9.09 -0.38 6.50
C LEU A 123 10.25 -1.04 7.24
N GLY A 124 10.14 -2.35 7.52
CA GLY A 124 11.24 -3.13 8.08
C GLY A 124 12.50 -3.12 7.20
N GLY A 125 12.31 -3.20 5.89
CA GLY A 125 13.41 -3.13 4.92
C GLY A 125 14.13 -1.78 4.90
N ILE A 126 13.40 -0.68 5.05
CA ILE A 126 13.96 0.69 5.13
C ILE A 126 14.89 0.80 6.33
N GLN A 127 14.46 0.36 7.50
CA GLN A 127 15.24 0.41 8.74
C GLN A 127 16.48 -0.50 8.66
N LEU A 128 16.29 -1.78 8.33
CA LEU A 128 17.36 -2.78 8.33
C LEU A 128 18.45 -2.56 7.28
N ASN A 129 18.12 -1.92 6.16
CA ASN A 129 19.09 -1.69 5.10
C ASN A 129 19.69 -0.28 5.15
N ASP A 130 19.42 0.51 6.21
CA ASP A 130 19.81 1.93 6.28
C ASP A 130 19.46 2.64 4.96
N SER A 131 18.21 2.41 4.49
CA SER A 131 17.81 2.88 3.16
C SER A 131 17.91 4.41 3.07
N PRO A 132 18.59 4.96 2.06
CA PRO A 132 18.66 6.41 1.87
C PRO A 132 17.32 7.01 1.38
N VAL A 133 16.31 6.16 1.14
CA VAL A 133 14.98 6.52 0.64
C VAL A 133 13.95 5.89 1.58
N GLY A 134 12.97 6.67 2.03
CA GLY A 134 11.88 6.27 2.91
C GLY A 134 10.50 6.50 2.28
N MET A 135 9.45 6.34 3.09
CA MET A 135 8.08 6.57 2.65
C MET A 135 7.79 8.05 2.38
N ASP A 136 8.54 8.96 2.99
CA ASP A 136 8.47 10.41 2.74
C ASP A 136 8.94 10.82 1.34
N ASP A 137 9.71 9.97 0.65
CA ASP A 137 10.20 10.22 -0.71
C ASP A 137 9.22 9.82 -1.81
N VAL A 138 8.07 9.26 -1.44
CA VAL A 138 6.99 8.86 -2.35
C VAL A 138 5.66 9.41 -1.85
N ARG A 139 4.59 9.26 -2.61
CA ARG A 139 3.28 9.81 -2.21
C ARG A 139 2.32 8.66 -1.86
N PRO A 140 1.97 8.43 -0.57
CA PRO A 140 1.00 7.42 -0.18
C PRO A 140 -0.33 7.60 -0.91
N LEU A 141 -0.87 6.52 -1.49
CA LEU A 141 -2.11 6.59 -2.28
C LEU A 141 -3.26 5.88 -1.57
N ALA A 142 -3.10 4.60 -1.26
CA ALA A 142 -4.12 3.81 -0.58
C ALA A 142 -3.53 2.58 0.10
N ARG A 143 -4.02 2.23 1.31
CA ARG A 143 -4.00 0.89 1.87
C ARG A 143 -5.17 0.12 1.29
N LEU A 144 -5.01 -1.15 0.96
CA LEU A 144 -6.02 -1.91 0.22
C LEU A 144 -6.37 -3.25 0.84
N ALA A 145 -5.41 -3.89 1.47
CA ALA A 145 -5.58 -5.24 2.00
C ALA A 145 -4.63 -5.51 3.16
N ASP A 146 -5.07 -6.35 4.07
CA ASP A 146 -4.28 -6.89 5.16
C ASP A 146 -4.23 -8.40 5.07
N ASP A 147 -3.09 -8.94 5.44
CA ASP A 147 -2.81 -10.35 5.64
C ASP A 147 -2.35 -10.53 7.09
N TYR A 148 -2.67 -11.68 7.71
CA TYR A 148 -2.29 -11.94 9.10
C TYR A 148 -1.52 -13.23 9.21
N ASP A 149 -0.52 -13.23 10.09
CA ASP A 149 0.35 -14.35 10.28
C ASP A 149 -0.16 -15.30 11.37
N ALA A 150 -0.01 -16.58 11.12
CA ALA A 150 -0.30 -17.61 12.12
C ALA A 150 1.00 -18.14 12.77
N ILE A 151 0.92 -18.40 14.06
CA ILE A 151 1.95 -19.12 14.80
C ILE A 151 1.58 -20.60 14.81
N VAL A 152 2.40 -21.42 14.15
CA VAL A 152 2.15 -22.86 14.01
C VAL A 152 3.28 -23.70 14.61
N VAL A 153 2.91 -24.89 15.07
CA VAL A 153 3.83 -25.93 15.55
C VAL A 153 3.50 -27.26 14.88
N PRO A 154 4.44 -28.24 14.80
CA PRO A 154 4.11 -29.60 14.32
C PRO A 154 2.92 -30.19 15.06
N ALA A 155 2.12 -31.04 14.36
CA ALA A 155 0.95 -31.66 14.96
C ALA A 155 1.24 -32.53 16.17
N ASP A 156 2.43 -33.14 16.23
CA ASP A 156 2.93 -33.97 17.33
C ASP A 156 3.69 -33.19 18.41
N SER A 157 3.82 -31.87 18.23
CA SER A 157 4.39 -30.97 19.23
C SER A 157 3.63 -31.07 20.57
N PRO A 158 4.33 -30.96 21.71
CA PRO A 158 3.69 -30.95 23.01
C PRO A 158 2.88 -29.67 23.29
N PHE A 159 3.10 -28.61 22.51
CA PHE A 159 2.42 -27.31 22.68
C PHE A 159 1.00 -27.35 22.12
N ASN A 160 0.00 -26.96 22.93
CA ASN A 160 -1.40 -26.92 22.54
C ASN A 160 -2.04 -25.53 22.75
N SER A 161 -1.28 -24.58 23.30
CA SER A 161 -1.66 -23.19 23.53
C SER A 161 -0.44 -22.29 23.38
N MET A 162 -0.67 -20.98 23.29
CA MET A 162 0.42 -20.00 23.37
C MET A 162 1.13 -20.05 24.72
N ASP A 163 0.42 -20.28 25.81
CA ASP A 163 1.00 -20.42 27.16
C ASP A 163 1.99 -21.56 27.24
N ASP A 164 1.70 -22.73 26.63
CA ASP A 164 2.61 -23.86 26.59
C ASP A 164 3.91 -23.50 25.86
N LEU A 165 3.77 -22.85 24.69
CA LEU A 165 4.89 -22.43 23.86
C LEU A 165 5.77 -21.40 24.57
N ILE A 166 5.17 -20.35 25.13
CA ILE A 166 5.87 -19.27 25.82
C ILE A 166 6.54 -19.76 27.09
N ALA A 167 5.89 -20.66 27.83
CA ALA A 167 6.50 -21.26 29.05
C ALA A 167 7.77 -22.07 28.75
N GLU A 168 7.83 -22.74 27.61
CA GLU A 168 9.02 -23.45 27.16
C GLU A 168 10.08 -22.47 26.65
N TRP A 169 9.68 -21.50 25.79
CA TRP A 169 10.57 -20.49 25.24
C TRP A 169 11.31 -19.69 26.32
N LYS A 170 10.62 -19.30 27.40
CA LYS A 170 11.20 -18.59 28.56
C LYS A 170 12.33 -19.35 29.27
N LYS A 171 12.42 -20.67 29.13
CA LYS A 171 13.46 -21.45 29.80
C LYS A 171 14.84 -21.24 29.17
N ASP A 172 14.89 -21.23 27.84
CA ASP A 172 16.09 -20.97 27.08
C ASP A 172 15.70 -20.36 25.68
N PRO A 173 15.58 -19.03 25.58
CA PRO A 173 15.17 -18.40 24.34
C PRO A 173 16.12 -18.65 23.14
N ARG A 174 17.41 -18.90 23.42
CA ARG A 174 18.39 -19.18 22.38
C ARG A 174 18.26 -20.58 21.79
N GLU A 175 17.91 -21.56 22.63
CA GLU A 175 17.74 -22.96 22.23
C GLU A 175 16.32 -23.29 21.79
N PHE A 176 15.48 -22.25 21.64
CA PHE A 176 14.11 -22.36 21.16
C PHE A 176 13.92 -21.53 19.87
N PRO A 177 14.43 -22.01 18.73
CA PRO A 177 14.35 -21.22 17.49
C PRO A 177 12.95 -21.16 16.92
N PHE A 178 12.55 -19.95 16.53
CA PHE A 178 11.44 -19.69 15.63
C PHE A 178 11.94 -19.63 14.19
N THR A 179 11.02 -19.75 13.24
CA THR A 179 11.29 -19.60 11.81
C THR A 179 10.14 -18.89 11.12
N GLY A 180 10.41 -18.27 9.98
CA GLY A 180 9.43 -17.55 9.19
C GLY A 180 10.09 -16.97 7.94
N GLY A 181 9.66 -15.84 7.43
CA GLY A 181 10.25 -15.12 6.30
C GLY A 181 11.62 -14.51 6.61
N SER A 182 11.98 -13.48 5.90
CA SER A 182 13.28 -12.81 6.03
C SER A 182 13.44 -12.09 7.38
N ILE A 183 14.67 -11.79 7.77
CA ILE A 183 14.95 -10.88 8.89
C ILE A 183 14.22 -9.54 8.63
N GLY A 184 13.50 -9.03 9.65
CA GLY A 184 12.68 -7.81 9.55
C GLY A 184 11.36 -7.95 8.77
N SER A 185 10.99 -9.18 8.36
CA SER A 185 9.63 -9.45 7.89
C SER A 185 8.62 -9.38 9.04
N VAL A 186 7.36 -9.31 8.70
CA VAL A 186 6.24 -9.35 9.67
C VAL A 186 6.39 -10.52 10.64
N ASP A 187 6.71 -11.70 10.13
CA ASP A 187 6.96 -12.92 10.89
C ASP A 187 8.01 -12.71 11.99
N HIS A 188 9.13 -12.06 11.65
CA HIS A 188 10.20 -11.76 12.60
C HIS A 188 9.80 -10.69 13.62
N LEU A 189 9.08 -9.67 13.18
CA LEU A 189 8.58 -8.58 14.04
C LEU A 189 7.55 -9.13 15.04
N ILE A 190 6.62 -9.99 14.62
CA ILE A 190 5.66 -10.67 15.52
C ILE A 190 6.39 -11.49 16.58
N MET A 191 7.43 -12.27 16.19
CA MET A 191 8.22 -13.02 17.16
C MET A 191 8.87 -12.07 18.18
N ALA A 192 9.43 -10.96 17.74
CA ALA A 192 10.08 -9.99 18.62
C ALA A 192 9.09 -9.32 19.59
N GLN A 193 7.94 -8.84 19.08
CA GLN A 193 6.88 -8.30 19.95
C GLN A 193 6.41 -9.32 20.97
N LEU A 194 6.19 -10.56 20.54
CA LEU A 194 5.78 -11.65 21.44
C LEU A 194 6.83 -11.95 22.52
N ALA A 195 8.13 -11.87 22.17
CA ALA A 195 9.21 -11.99 23.14
C ALA A 195 9.14 -10.85 24.19
N MET A 196 9.03 -9.61 23.74
CA MET A 196 8.95 -8.43 24.61
C MET A 196 7.73 -8.49 25.51
N GLU A 197 6.54 -8.80 24.97
CA GLU A 197 5.30 -8.94 25.73
C GLU A 197 5.40 -10.09 26.76
N ALA A 198 6.04 -11.17 26.39
CA ALA A 198 6.30 -12.27 27.31
C ALA A 198 7.38 -11.95 28.36
N GLY A 199 8.08 -10.81 28.28
CA GLY A 199 9.21 -10.46 29.17
C GLY A 199 10.46 -11.28 28.87
N ILE A 200 10.65 -11.72 27.62
CA ILE A 200 11.86 -12.34 27.10
C ILE A 200 12.68 -11.21 26.43
N ASP A 201 13.98 -11.20 26.65
CA ASP A 201 14.90 -10.31 25.94
C ASP A 201 14.94 -10.73 24.46
N ALA A 202 14.36 -9.92 23.58
CA ALA A 202 14.22 -10.25 22.15
C ALA A 202 15.59 -10.44 21.47
N SER A 203 16.63 -9.71 21.90
CA SER A 203 18.00 -9.87 21.39
C SER A 203 18.66 -11.21 21.73
N GLN A 204 18.09 -11.97 22.67
CA GLN A 204 18.54 -13.30 23.05
C GLN A 204 17.75 -14.43 22.37
N THR A 205 16.81 -14.11 21.49
CA THR A 205 16.02 -15.09 20.76
C THR A 205 16.76 -15.62 19.54
N THR A 206 16.32 -16.77 19.03
CA THR A 206 16.86 -17.33 17.78
C THR A 206 15.76 -17.37 16.73
N TYR A 207 16.04 -16.73 15.60
CA TYR A 207 15.17 -16.74 14.44
C TYR A 207 15.90 -17.30 13.21
N ILE A 208 15.25 -18.20 12.47
CA ILE A 208 15.78 -18.84 11.26
C ILE A 208 15.01 -18.31 10.07
N PRO A 209 15.59 -17.42 9.23
CA PRO A 209 14.90 -16.84 8.10
C PRO A 209 14.79 -17.82 6.94
N ASN A 210 13.68 -17.74 6.20
CA ASN A 210 13.41 -18.45 4.95
C ASN A 210 12.90 -17.48 3.87
N THR A 211 12.63 -18.01 2.69
CA THR A 211 12.10 -17.22 1.56
C THR A 211 10.59 -17.37 1.36
N SER A 212 9.96 -18.27 2.12
CA SER A 212 8.51 -18.56 2.06
C SER A 212 8.04 -19.34 3.28
N GLY A 213 6.74 -19.33 3.57
CA GLY A 213 6.11 -20.15 4.61
C GLY A 213 6.29 -21.65 4.36
N GLY A 214 6.32 -22.07 3.10
CA GLY A 214 6.59 -23.47 2.75
C GLY A 214 7.99 -23.93 3.18
N GLU A 215 9.03 -23.10 3.08
CA GLU A 215 10.37 -23.40 3.60
C GLU A 215 10.40 -23.33 5.11
N ALA A 216 9.68 -22.39 5.73
CA ALA A 216 9.54 -22.33 7.19
C ALA A 216 8.91 -23.63 7.72
N LEU A 217 7.91 -24.18 7.07
CA LEU A 217 7.33 -25.49 7.42
C LEU A 217 8.35 -26.63 7.34
N GLN A 218 9.22 -26.67 6.32
CA GLN A 218 10.27 -27.68 6.24
C GLN A 218 11.26 -27.56 7.42
N THR A 219 11.55 -26.33 7.84
CA THR A 219 12.44 -26.04 8.98
C THR A 219 11.84 -26.57 10.29
N VAL A 220 10.51 -26.47 10.47
CA VAL A 220 9.81 -27.05 11.65
C VAL A 220 9.70 -28.57 11.55
N PHE A 221 9.37 -29.13 10.38
CA PHE A 221 9.26 -30.58 10.20
C PHE A 221 10.58 -31.30 10.35
N SER A 222 11.70 -30.63 10.15
CA SER A 222 13.05 -31.17 10.40
C SER A 222 13.52 -31.01 11.86
N ASP A 223 12.66 -30.49 12.75
CA ASP A 223 12.99 -30.14 14.15
C ASP A 223 14.16 -29.13 14.30
N THR A 224 14.41 -28.34 13.22
CA THR A 224 15.42 -27.27 13.24
C THR A 224 14.86 -26.02 13.93
N ALA A 225 13.57 -25.79 13.81
CA ALA A 225 12.82 -24.76 14.56
C ALA A 225 11.69 -25.43 15.35
N LYS A 226 11.22 -24.75 16.40
CA LYS A 226 10.15 -25.27 17.30
C LYS A 226 8.79 -24.73 16.90
N ALA A 227 8.73 -23.54 16.32
CA ALA A 227 7.52 -22.90 15.82
C ALA A 227 7.82 -22.13 14.52
N ALA A 228 6.82 -21.99 13.66
CA ALA A 228 6.87 -21.13 12.48
C ALA A 228 5.84 -20.03 12.58
N ILE A 229 6.17 -18.87 12.02
CA ILE A 229 5.30 -17.71 11.83
C ILE A 229 5.30 -17.37 10.35
N SER A 230 4.14 -17.27 9.73
CA SER A 230 3.97 -16.73 8.37
C SER A 230 2.48 -16.50 8.09
N GLY A 231 2.17 -15.86 6.94
CA GLY A 231 0.79 -15.63 6.54
C GLY A 231 -0.06 -16.90 6.66
N TYR A 232 -1.25 -16.77 7.28
CA TYR A 232 -2.14 -17.91 7.51
C TYR A 232 -2.41 -18.71 6.22
N ASN A 233 -2.57 -18.02 5.09
CA ASN A 233 -2.82 -18.63 3.78
C ASN A 233 -1.68 -19.57 3.32
N GLU A 234 -0.43 -19.31 3.73
CA GLU A 234 0.72 -20.17 3.40
C GLU A 234 0.71 -21.49 4.20
N PHE A 235 0.01 -21.51 5.33
CA PHE A 235 -0.10 -22.67 6.23
C PHE A 235 -1.45 -23.38 6.15
N ALA A 236 -2.48 -22.77 5.56
CA ALA A 236 -3.86 -23.24 5.59
C ALA A 236 -4.02 -24.70 5.19
N ASP A 237 -3.43 -25.13 4.06
CA ASP A 237 -3.48 -26.52 3.59
C ASP A 237 -2.87 -27.50 4.59
N GLN A 238 -1.83 -27.10 5.33
CA GLN A 238 -1.16 -27.96 6.29
C GLN A 238 -1.88 -28.00 7.64
N ILE A 239 -2.57 -26.91 7.99
CA ILE A 239 -3.48 -26.84 9.14
C ILE A 239 -4.67 -27.74 8.89
N GLU A 240 -5.34 -27.61 7.74
CA GLU A 240 -6.47 -28.45 7.32
C GLU A 240 -6.10 -29.95 7.24
N ALA A 241 -4.90 -30.25 6.73
CA ALA A 241 -4.38 -31.62 6.68
C ALA A 241 -3.95 -32.18 8.06
N GLY A 242 -4.02 -31.37 9.12
CA GLY A 242 -3.64 -31.76 10.47
C GLY A 242 -2.15 -32.09 10.62
N ARG A 243 -1.26 -31.48 9.80
CA ARG A 243 0.18 -31.67 9.90
C ARG A 243 0.84 -30.65 10.85
N VAL A 244 0.22 -29.50 10.99
CA VAL A 244 0.58 -28.47 11.97
C VAL A 244 -0.66 -28.05 12.75
N LYS A 245 -0.44 -27.53 13.95
CA LYS A 245 -1.45 -26.86 14.80
C LYS A 245 -1.18 -25.36 14.75
N ALA A 246 -2.18 -24.57 14.39
CA ALA A 246 -2.12 -23.13 14.60
C ALA A 246 -2.49 -22.84 16.05
N LEU A 247 -1.62 -22.14 16.77
CA LEU A 247 -1.82 -21.77 18.16
C LEU A 247 -2.49 -20.41 18.29
N ALA A 248 -2.12 -19.46 17.45
CA ALA A 248 -2.73 -18.14 17.41
C ALA A 248 -2.50 -17.47 16.04
N ILE A 249 -3.23 -16.38 15.80
CA ILE A 249 -3.08 -15.50 14.63
C ILE A 249 -2.87 -14.06 15.10
N SER A 250 -2.12 -13.26 14.33
CA SER A 250 -1.77 -11.88 14.67
C SER A 250 -2.87 -10.86 14.43
N ALA A 251 -4.06 -11.31 14.04
CA ALA A 251 -5.20 -10.44 13.73
C ALA A 251 -5.76 -9.76 14.99
N PRO A 252 -6.33 -8.53 14.88
CA PRO A 252 -6.95 -7.82 16.00
C PRO A 252 -8.25 -8.48 16.50
N GLN A 253 -8.87 -9.30 15.68
CA GLN A 253 -10.07 -10.08 15.97
C GLN A 253 -10.08 -11.37 15.16
N ARG A 254 -10.92 -12.33 15.56
CA ARG A 254 -11.07 -13.58 14.80
C ARG A 254 -11.47 -13.32 13.36
N LEU A 255 -10.81 -14.01 12.45
CA LEU A 255 -11.12 -13.96 11.04
C LEU A 255 -12.29 -14.89 10.69
N GLU A 256 -13.14 -14.44 9.77
CA GLU A 256 -14.28 -15.24 9.33
C GLU A 256 -13.83 -16.54 8.66
N GLY A 257 -14.39 -17.66 9.09
CA GLY A 257 -14.05 -18.99 8.55
C GLY A 257 -12.75 -19.60 9.08
N ILE A 258 -12.01 -18.92 9.95
CA ILE A 258 -10.77 -19.40 10.57
C ILE A 258 -10.97 -19.68 12.05
N ASP A 259 -10.92 -20.96 12.46
CA ASP A 259 -11.08 -21.36 13.87
C ASP A 259 -9.71 -21.39 14.59
N VAL A 260 -9.01 -20.24 14.57
CA VAL A 260 -7.76 -20.01 15.28
C VAL A 260 -7.94 -18.79 16.19
N PRO A 261 -7.57 -18.84 17.48
CA PRO A 261 -7.66 -17.66 18.36
C PRO A 261 -6.65 -16.59 17.93
N THR A 262 -6.93 -15.35 18.29
CA THR A 262 -5.92 -14.27 18.13
C THR A 262 -4.94 -14.27 19.29
N LEU A 263 -3.77 -13.64 19.10
CA LEU A 263 -2.81 -13.44 20.19
C LEU A 263 -3.43 -12.65 21.36
N LEU A 264 -4.31 -11.68 21.03
CA LEU A 264 -5.05 -10.92 22.05
C LEU A 264 -6.00 -11.80 22.87
N GLU A 265 -6.70 -12.78 22.24
CA GLU A 265 -7.55 -13.74 22.95
C GLU A 265 -6.74 -14.70 23.83
N GLU A 266 -5.51 -15.03 23.42
CA GLU A 266 -4.57 -15.83 24.21
C GLU A 266 -3.88 -15.02 25.33
N GLY A 267 -4.17 -13.70 25.44
CA GLY A 267 -3.70 -12.84 26.53
C GLY A 267 -2.36 -12.14 26.26
N TYR A 268 -1.89 -12.13 25.01
CA TYR A 268 -0.70 -11.40 24.56
C TYR A 268 -1.10 -10.17 23.78
N ASP A 269 -0.70 -8.97 24.23
CA ASP A 269 -1.01 -7.69 23.55
C ASP A 269 -0.10 -7.52 22.34
N VAL A 270 -0.29 -8.41 21.36
CA VAL A 270 0.44 -8.43 20.09
C VAL A 270 -0.57 -8.54 18.97
N GLN A 271 -0.54 -7.57 18.08
CA GLN A 271 -1.30 -7.57 16.84
C GLN A 271 -0.44 -6.92 15.74
N MET A 272 -0.33 -7.55 14.61
CA MET A 272 0.39 -7.00 13.47
C MET A 272 -0.20 -7.54 12.19
N SER A 273 -0.41 -6.66 11.22
CA SER A 273 -0.83 -7.05 9.88
C SER A 273 0.33 -6.94 8.90
N ASN A 274 0.35 -7.80 7.92
CA ASN A 274 1.12 -7.62 6.70
C ASN A 274 0.26 -6.80 5.74
N TRP A 275 0.08 -5.50 6.05
CA TRP A 275 -0.72 -4.65 5.21
C TRP A 275 -0.07 -4.39 3.85
N ARG A 276 -0.92 -4.11 2.87
CA ARG A 276 -0.52 -3.86 1.48
C ARG A 276 -1.23 -2.62 0.96
N GLY A 277 -0.43 -1.74 0.40
CA GLY A 277 -0.90 -0.48 -0.16
C GLY A 277 -0.19 -0.15 -1.46
N MET A 278 -0.56 1.00 -2.01
CA MET A 278 0.04 1.57 -3.21
C MET A 278 0.53 2.98 -2.92
N VAL A 279 1.65 3.33 -3.54
CA VAL A 279 2.21 4.69 -3.54
C VAL A 279 2.33 5.21 -4.96
N ALA A 280 2.15 6.51 -5.12
CA ALA A 280 2.38 7.24 -6.36
C ALA A 280 3.81 7.81 -6.41
N ALA A 281 4.32 8.05 -7.60
CA ALA A 281 5.65 8.57 -7.84
C ALA A 281 5.82 9.99 -7.25
N PRO A 282 7.03 10.36 -6.77
CA PRO A 282 7.28 11.71 -6.29
C PRO A 282 7.01 12.74 -7.39
N GLY A 283 6.46 13.89 -7.01
CA GLY A 283 6.13 14.95 -7.96
C GLY A 283 4.94 14.66 -8.88
N THR A 284 4.15 13.60 -8.61
CA THR A 284 2.83 13.42 -9.21
C THR A 284 1.98 14.65 -8.89
N SER A 285 1.35 15.26 -9.90
CA SER A 285 0.51 16.44 -9.72
C SER A 285 -0.74 16.09 -8.88
N ASP A 286 -1.35 17.09 -8.24
CA ASP A 286 -2.59 16.85 -7.47
C ASP A 286 -3.72 16.35 -8.38
N GLU A 287 -3.79 16.84 -9.63
CA GLU A 287 -4.77 16.39 -10.62
C GLU A 287 -4.60 14.91 -10.97
N ASP A 288 -3.37 14.48 -11.28
CA ASP A 288 -3.08 13.07 -11.55
C ASP A 288 -3.28 12.18 -10.31
N PHE A 289 -2.94 12.70 -9.13
CA PHE A 289 -3.12 11.96 -7.87
C PHE A 289 -4.59 11.68 -7.58
N GLU A 290 -5.46 12.67 -7.75
CA GLU A 290 -6.91 12.52 -7.62
C GLU A 290 -7.48 11.49 -8.61
N GLU A 291 -6.99 11.50 -9.86
CA GLU A 291 -7.42 10.49 -10.85
C GLU A 291 -6.90 9.09 -10.50
N LEU A 292 -5.65 8.95 -10.02
CA LEU A 292 -5.13 7.68 -9.53
C LEU A 292 -5.94 7.16 -8.33
N LEU A 293 -6.28 8.04 -7.41
CA LEU A 293 -7.13 7.70 -6.26
C LEU A 293 -8.52 7.24 -6.71
N SER A 294 -9.09 7.92 -7.73
CA SER A 294 -10.36 7.51 -8.34
C SER A 294 -10.27 6.11 -8.95
N ILE A 295 -9.19 5.82 -9.71
CA ILE A 295 -8.94 4.51 -10.33
C ILE A 295 -8.83 3.41 -9.27
N ILE A 296 -8.06 3.64 -8.20
CA ILE A 296 -7.86 2.68 -7.12
C ILE A 296 -9.16 2.47 -6.33
N THR A 297 -9.91 3.54 -6.06
CA THR A 297 -11.21 3.45 -5.37
C THR A 297 -12.23 2.67 -6.21
N GLU A 298 -12.30 2.93 -7.52
CA GLU A 298 -13.19 2.19 -8.43
C GLU A 298 -12.80 0.70 -8.49
N MET A 299 -11.50 0.39 -8.57
CA MET A 299 -10.97 -0.96 -8.55
C MET A 299 -11.33 -1.70 -7.25
N SER A 300 -11.16 -1.05 -6.10
CA SER A 300 -11.42 -1.68 -4.78
C SER A 300 -12.89 -2.02 -4.54
N GLN A 301 -13.81 -1.49 -5.34
CA GLN A 301 -15.25 -1.75 -5.27
C GLN A 301 -15.73 -2.80 -6.28
N THR A 302 -14.83 -3.41 -7.05
CA THR A 302 -15.20 -4.43 -8.03
C THR A 302 -15.40 -5.81 -7.39
N ALA A 303 -16.28 -6.62 -7.98
CA ALA A 303 -16.46 -8.00 -7.57
C ALA A 303 -15.16 -8.81 -7.73
N GLU A 304 -14.36 -8.52 -8.74
CA GLU A 304 -13.08 -9.19 -8.97
C GLU A 304 -12.06 -8.90 -7.85
N TRP A 305 -12.09 -7.69 -7.27
CA TRP A 305 -11.26 -7.38 -6.11
C TRP A 305 -11.78 -8.07 -4.84
N GLU A 306 -13.09 -8.09 -4.62
CA GLU A 306 -13.72 -8.83 -3.53
C GLU A 306 -13.39 -10.34 -3.62
N ASP A 307 -13.48 -10.93 -4.81
CA ASP A 307 -13.05 -12.30 -5.06
C ASP A 307 -11.54 -12.50 -4.81
N ALA A 308 -10.71 -11.52 -5.12
CA ALA A 308 -9.28 -11.57 -4.86
C ALA A 308 -8.97 -11.57 -3.36
N LEU A 309 -9.62 -10.70 -2.59
CA LEU A 309 -9.51 -10.67 -1.13
C LEU A 309 -9.88 -12.04 -0.54
N ALA A 310 -11.03 -12.58 -0.93
CA ALA A 310 -11.49 -13.88 -0.44
C ALA A 310 -10.54 -15.04 -0.81
N ARG A 311 -10.04 -15.10 -2.06
CA ARG A 311 -9.10 -16.17 -2.49
C ARG A 311 -7.77 -16.12 -1.76
N ASN A 312 -7.29 -14.93 -1.45
CA ASN A 312 -6.00 -14.73 -0.79
C ASN A 312 -6.14 -14.64 0.74
N GLN A 313 -7.36 -14.74 1.27
CA GLN A 313 -7.67 -14.58 2.70
C GLN A 313 -7.15 -13.23 3.25
N TRP A 314 -7.33 -12.17 2.45
CA TRP A 314 -7.01 -10.81 2.83
C TRP A 314 -8.24 -10.08 3.35
N ASP A 315 -8.06 -9.30 4.39
CA ASP A 315 -9.08 -8.38 4.87
C ASP A 315 -9.10 -7.11 4.02
N ASN A 316 -10.31 -6.59 3.78
CA ASN A 316 -10.49 -5.30 3.12
C ASN A 316 -10.23 -4.17 4.12
N THR A 317 -9.12 -3.49 3.99
CA THR A 317 -8.70 -2.39 4.87
C THR A 317 -8.52 -1.08 4.10
N PHE A 318 -9.41 -0.83 3.13
CA PHE A 318 -9.33 0.36 2.29
C PHE A 318 -9.25 1.65 3.12
N MET A 319 -8.13 2.36 2.97
CA MET A 319 -7.82 3.59 3.68
C MET A 319 -7.04 4.53 2.77
N VAL A 320 -7.32 5.83 2.78
CA VAL A 320 -6.75 6.83 1.87
C VAL A 320 -6.53 8.17 2.56
N GLY A 321 -5.75 9.05 1.93
CA GLY A 321 -5.55 10.42 2.39
C GLY A 321 -4.78 10.50 3.72
N GLU A 322 -5.11 11.51 4.54
CA GLU A 322 -4.42 11.81 5.81
C GLU A 322 -4.43 10.60 6.77
N GLU A 323 -5.53 9.83 6.82
CA GLU A 323 -5.64 8.64 7.64
C GLU A 323 -4.59 7.57 7.25
N PHE A 324 -4.32 7.41 5.96
CA PHE A 324 -3.30 6.46 5.50
C PHE A 324 -1.87 6.98 5.76
N GLU A 325 -1.64 8.28 5.64
CA GLU A 325 -0.34 8.90 5.97
C GLU A 325 -0.04 8.77 7.47
N GLU A 326 -1.02 9.05 8.35
CA GLU A 326 -0.91 8.87 9.80
C GLU A 326 -0.67 7.40 10.18
N PHE A 327 -1.35 6.46 9.49
CA PHE A 327 -1.15 5.04 9.68
C PHE A 327 0.28 4.62 9.35
N ILE A 328 0.83 5.04 8.20
CA ILE A 328 2.23 4.74 7.82
C ILE A 328 3.20 5.26 8.88
N ALA A 329 3.02 6.50 9.34
CA ALA A 329 3.90 7.09 10.34
C ALA A 329 3.88 6.32 11.68
N ALA A 330 2.71 5.84 12.11
CA ALA A 330 2.59 5.01 13.31
C ALA A 330 3.26 3.64 13.13
N GLU A 331 3.09 3.01 11.98
CA GLU A 331 3.74 1.73 11.64
C GLU A 331 5.27 1.86 11.55
N GLU A 332 5.79 2.97 11.01
CA GLU A 332 7.23 3.22 10.98
C GLU A 332 7.83 3.33 12.38
N GLU A 333 7.14 4.00 13.31
CA GLU A 333 7.56 4.13 14.71
C GLU A 333 7.53 2.76 15.41
N GLU A 334 6.44 1.99 15.24
CA GLU A 334 6.29 0.65 15.82
C GLU A 334 7.37 -0.31 15.32
N VAL A 335 7.60 -0.36 14.00
CA VAL A 335 8.63 -1.21 13.39
C VAL A 335 10.02 -0.84 13.91
N ALA A 336 10.32 0.46 14.03
CA ALA A 336 11.61 0.92 14.57
C ALA A 336 11.82 0.48 16.02
N GLU A 337 10.81 0.61 16.88
CA GLU A 337 10.87 0.17 18.29
C GLU A 337 11.12 -1.35 18.40
N ILE A 338 10.45 -2.14 17.55
CA ILE A 338 10.63 -3.61 17.56
C ILE A 338 12.04 -4.00 17.12
N LEU A 339 12.56 -3.36 16.06
CA LEU A 339 13.91 -3.66 15.58
C LEU A 339 15.00 -3.21 16.56
N GLU A 340 14.81 -2.08 17.28
CA GLU A 340 15.69 -1.67 18.37
C GLU A 340 15.70 -2.74 19.50
N GLY A 341 14.55 -3.32 19.82
CA GLY A 341 14.43 -4.44 20.79
C GLY A 341 15.19 -5.69 20.38
N LEU A 342 15.46 -5.87 19.09
CA LEU A 342 16.24 -6.98 18.53
C LEU A 342 17.76 -6.67 18.41
N ASP A 343 18.21 -5.49 18.79
CA ASP A 343 19.58 -4.96 18.52
C ASP A 343 19.89 -4.93 16.99
N LEU A 344 18.89 -4.62 16.14
CA LEU A 344 18.96 -4.53 14.67
C LEU A 344 18.78 -3.09 14.15
#